data_b88e029280c0eb784c9fab38610e64ae
#
_entry.id   b88e029280c0eb784c9fab38610e64ae
#
_cell.length_a   1.000
_cell.length_b   1.000
_cell.length_c   1.000
_cell.angle_alpha   90.00
_cell.angle_beta   90.00
_cell.angle_gamma   90.00
#
_symmetry.space_group_name_H-M   'P 1'
#
loop_
_entity.id
_entity.type
_entity.pdbx_description
1 polymer ?
#
loop_
_entity_poly.entity_id
_entity_poly.type
_entity_poly.pdbx_seq_one_letter_code
_entity_poly.pdbx_strand_id
1 'polypeptide(L)'
;MRDPNPYKLLTPGPLTTTLSVREAMMIDRCTWDDDYKRMTEEIRAGLLDFAHAGDDYTVVLMQGSGTFGVESVLSSVPGAKDRVLVLVNGAYSERMVKILDRHGIAHDRLDFAWDEIPDAARVEAFLAE
;
A
#
# COMPACT_ATOMS: atom_id res chain seq x y z
N MET A 1 -26.18 14.69 -15.02
CA MET A 1 -26.34 13.31 -15.52
C MET A 1 -26.65 12.40 -14.35
N ARG A 2 -27.51 11.39 -14.49
CA ARG A 2 -27.82 10.45 -13.38
C ARG A 2 -26.66 9.46 -13.28
N ASP A 3 -26.21 9.16 -12.04
CA ASP A 3 -25.14 8.17 -11.83
C ASP A 3 -25.57 6.80 -12.41
N PRO A 4 -24.85 6.22 -13.36
CA PRO A 4 -25.21 4.95 -13.97
C PRO A 4 -24.98 3.73 -13.05
N ASN A 5 -24.30 3.89 -11.91
CA ASN A 5 -24.05 2.79 -10.98
C ASN A 5 -25.35 2.38 -10.27
N PRO A 6 -25.74 1.11 -10.39
CA PRO A 6 -26.96 0.60 -9.76
C PRO A 6 -26.81 0.45 -8.23
N TYR A 7 -25.58 0.34 -7.74
CA TYR A 7 -25.27 0.15 -6.31
C TYR A 7 -23.88 0.73 -5.97
N LYS A 8 -23.61 0.89 -4.69
CA LYS A 8 -22.30 1.29 -4.17
C LYS A 8 -21.53 0.07 -3.67
N LEU A 9 -20.27 -0.02 -4.02
CA LEU A 9 -19.35 -1.03 -3.48
C LEU A 9 -18.94 -0.64 -2.05
N LEU A 10 -19.13 -1.55 -1.12
CA LEU A 10 -18.74 -1.40 0.29
C LEU A 10 -17.66 -2.45 0.62
N THR A 11 -16.62 -2.48 -0.21
CA THR A 11 -15.48 -3.41 -0.10
C THR A 11 -14.21 -2.63 0.27
N PRO A 12 -13.17 -3.29 0.80
CA PRO A 12 -11.86 -2.64 0.99
C PRO A 12 -11.25 -2.10 -0.31
N GLY A 13 -11.62 -2.68 -1.45
CA GLY A 13 -11.26 -2.31 -2.81
C GLY A 13 -11.75 -3.37 -3.79
N PRO A 14 -12.18 -2.98 -4.99
CA PRO A 14 -12.37 -1.62 -5.49
C PRO A 14 -13.51 -0.87 -4.80
N LEU A 15 -13.45 0.48 -4.85
CA LEU A 15 -14.47 1.37 -4.31
C LEU A 15 -15.33 1.97 -5.44
N THR A 16 -16.56 2.36 -5.10
CA THR A 16 -17.36 3.20 -5.98
C THR A 16 -16.88 4.65 -5.88
N THR A 17 -16.30 5.16 -6.97
CA THR A 17 -15.91 6.57 -7.09
C THR A 17 -17.10 7.45 -7.48
N THR A 18 -17.01 8.75 -7.23
CA THR A 18 -18.01 9.71 -7.67
C THR A 18 -18.07 9.82 -9.20
N LEU A 19 -19.18 10.33 -9.73
CA LEU A 19 -19.32 10.53 -11.17
C LEU A 19 -18.23 11.46 -11.72
N SER A 20 -17.91 12.54 -11.02
CA SER A 20 -16.87 13.49 -11.41
C SER A 20 -15.48 12.86 -11.53
N VAL A 21 -15.13 11.95 -10.63
CA VAL A 21 -13.87 11.17 -10.73
C VAL A 21 -13.85 10.30 -11.98
N ARG A 22 -14.96 9.60 -12.24
CA ARG A 22 -15.07 8.75 -13.44
C ARG A 22 -15.04 9.55 -14.74
N GLU A 23 -15.68 10.71 -14.77
CA GLU A 23 -15.63 11.63 -15.92
C GLU A 23 -14.21 12.14 -16.17
N ALA A 24 -13.46 12.48 -15.13
CA ALA A 24 -12.05 12.87 -15.25
C ALA A 24 -11.15 11.74 -15.77
N MET A 25 -11.48 10.48 -15.46
CA MET A 25 -10.76 9.30 -15.97
C MET A 25 -11.05 8.98 -17.44
N MET A 26 -12.06 9.58 -18.06
CA MET A 26 -12.37 9.40 -19.48
C MET A 26 -11.47 10.21 -20.43
N ILE A 27 -10.63 11.07 -19.89
CA ILE A 27 -9.72 11.92 -20.66
C ILE A 27 -8.40 11.16 -20.87
N ASP A 28 -8.08 10.87 -22.13
CA ASP A 28 -6.78 10.29 -22.48
C ASP A 28 -5.66 11.33 -22.22
N ARG A 29 -4.58 10.88 -21.61
CA ARG A 29 -3.43 11.73 -21.28
C ARG A 29 -2.13 11.04 -21.64
N CYS A 30 -1.17 11.82 -22.10
CA CYS A 30 0.18 11.34 -22.38
C CYS A 30 1.13 11.72 -21.22
N THR A 31 1.99 10.79 -20.82
CA THR A 31 2.98 11.01 -19.74
C THR A 31 4.00 12.09 -20.07
N TRP A 32 4.13 12.49 -21.34
CA TRP A 32 5.01 13.58 -21.78
C TRP A 32 4.36 14.95 -21.72
N ASP A 33 3.04 15.01 -21.57
CA ASP A 33 2.30 16.26 -21.50
C ASP A 33 2.60 16.99 -20.17
N ASP A 34 2.78 18.30 -20.26
CA ASP A 34 3.07 19.11 -19.07
C ASP A 34 1.91 19.11 -18.07
N ASP A 35 0.69 18.99 -18.55
CA ASP A 35 -0.51 18.80 -17.71
C ASP A 35 -0.45 17.52 -16.89
N TYR A 36 0.00 16.42 -17.50
CA TYR A 36 0.12 15.14 -16.81
C TYR A 36 1.24 15.19 -15.77
N LYS A 37 2.38 15.79 -16.09
CA LYS A 37 3.50 15.98 -15.16
C LYS A 37 3.07 16.80 -13.95
N ARG A 38 2.42 17.96 -14.20
CA ARG A 38 1.89 18.82 -13.12
C ARG A 38 0.89 18.06 -12.24
N MET A 39 -0.06 17.33 -12.82
CA MET A 39 -1.01 16.50 -12.07
C MET A 39 -0.30 15.47 -11.19
N THR A 40 0.74 14.82 -11.71
CA THR A 40 1.53 13.84 -10.96
C THR A 40 2.24 14.50 -9.77
N GLU A 41 2.80 15.70 -9.96
CA GLU A 41 3.42 16.47 -8.89
C GLU A 41 2.41 16.88 -7.81
N GLU A 42 1.24 17.38 -8.22
CA GLU A 42 0.14 17.73 -7.32
C GLU A 42 -0.34 16.53 -6.49
N ILE A 43 -0.48 15.34 -7.11
CA ILE A 43 -0.84 14.09 -6.41
C ILE A 43 0.24 13.74 -5.37
N ARG A 44 1.51 13.80 -5.74
CA ARG A 44 2.61 13.48 -4.82
C ARG A 44 2.67 14.46 -3.65
N ALA A 45 2.55 15.76 -3.92
CA ALA A 45 2.49 16.79 -2.88
C ALA A 45 1.30 16.59 -1.94
N GLY A 46 0.11 16.35 -2.48
CA GLY A 46 -1.09 16.08 -1.69
C GLY A 46 -0.99 14.84 -0.81
N LEU A 47 -0.32 13.78 -1.28
CA LEU A 47 -0.08 12.57 -0.49
C LEU A 47 0.93 12.82 0.65
N LEU A 48 1.97 13.61 0.42
CA LEU A 48 2.92 14.00 1.47
C LEU A 48 2.24 14.85 2.55
N ASP A 49 1.43 15.82 2.14
CA ASP A 49 0.66 16.67 3.06
C ASP A 49 -0.32 15.81 3.88
N PHE A 50 -1.07 14.93 3.24
CA PHE A 50 -2.01 14.01 3.90
C PHE A 50 -1.32 13.09 4.92
N ALA A 51 -0.11 12.63 4.62
CA ALA A 51 0.71 11.80 5.50
C ALA A 51 1.45 12.58 6.59
N HIS A 52 1.34 13.92 6.60
CA HIS A 52 2.14 14.81 7.46
C HIS A 52 3.64 14.52 7.35
N ALA A 53 4.10 14.16 6.17
CA ALA A 53 5.49 13.84 5.89
C ALA A 53 6.30 15.13 5.63
N GLY A 54 7.51 15.18 6.20
CA GLY A 54 8.44 16.29 5.97
C GLY A 54 9.24 16.16 4.67
N ASP A 55 10.19 17.06 4.49
CA ASP A 55 11.02 17.17 3.27
C ASP A 55 11.94 15.96 3.03
N ASP A 56 12.14 15.12 4.05
CA ASP A 56 12.94 13.88 3.97
C ASP A 56 12.19 12.73 3.29
N TYR A 57 10.91 12.93 2.94
CA TYR A 57 10.07 11.92 2.33
C TYR A 57 9.76 12.20 0.87
N THR A 58 9.52 11.14 0.12
CA THR A 58 9.03 11.24 -1.25
C THR A 58 7.94 10.20 -1.51
N VAL A 59 7.10 10.46 -2.50
CA VAL A 59 6.04 9.55 -2.93
C VAL A 59 6.45 8.85 -4.20
N VAL A 60 6.34 7.53 -4.21
CA VAL A 60 6.47 6.69 -5.40
C VAL A 60 5.09 6.16 -5.77
N LEU A 61 4.58 6.56 -6.93
CA LEU A 61 3.30 6.10 -7.45
C LEU A 61 3.50 4.76 -8.18
N MET A 62 2.96 3.67 -7.63
CA MET A 62 3.06 2.34 -8.22
C MET A 62 1.77 1.98 -8.95
N GLN A 63 1.89 1.55 -10.20
CA GLN A 63 0.76 1.00 -10.95
C GLN A 63 0.49 -0.44 -10.50
N GLY A 64 -0.71 -0.71 -10.05
CA GLY A 64 -1.10 -2.05 -9.65
C GLY A 64 -2.09 -2.09 -8.51
N SER A 65 -2.33 -3.29 -7.99
CA SER A 65 -3.18 -3.51 -6.82
C SER A 65 -2.45 -3.17 -5.52
N GLY A 66 -3.19 -3.04 -4.41
CA GLY A 66 -2.59 -2.91 -3.08
C GLY A 66 -1.66 -4.09 -2.73
N THR A 67 -1.94 -5.29 -3.22
CA THR A 67 -1.03 -6.44 -3.07
C THR A 67 0.30 -6.20 -3.77
N PHE A 68 0.28 -5.64 -4.99
CA PHE A 68 1.50 -5.27 -5.69
C PHE A 68 2.28 -4.17 -4.96
N GLY A 69 1.58 -3.19 -4.39
CA GLY A 69 2.22 -2.17 -3.55
C GLY A 69 2.94 -2.77 -2.34
N VAL A 70 2.30 -3.70 -1.63
CA VAL A 70 2.94 -4.44 -0.52
C VAL A 70 4.14 -5.25 -1.00
N GLU A 71 4.01 -5.99 -2.10
CA GLU A 71 5.10 -6.78 -2.68
C GLU A 71 6.28 -5.88 -3.09
N SER A 72 6.01 -4.72 -3.70
CA SER A 72 7.06 -3.78 -4.10
C SER A 72 7.87 -3.26 -2.90
N VAL A 73 7.22 -2.99 -1.77
CA VAL A 73 7.90 -2.58 -0.53
C VAL A 73 8.74 -3.72 0.03
N LEU A 74 8.13 -4.90 0.21
CA LEU A 74 8.80 -6.06 0.79
C LEU A 74 10.00 -6.54 -0.04
N SER A 75 9.97 -6.37 -1.36
CA SER A 75 11.06 -6.76 -2.25
C SER A 75 12.13 -5.69 -2.47
N SER A 76 11.86 -4.43 -2.10
CA SER A 76 12.77 -3.31 -2.38
C SER A 76 13.43 -2.72 -1.15
N VAL A 77 12.77 -2.76 0.00
CA VAL A 77 13.26 -2.09 1.23
C VAL A 77 14.28 -2.94 1.99
N PRO A 78 14.06 -4.26 2.21
CA PRO A 78 15.03 -5.07 2.93
C PRO A 78 16.31 -5.25 2.12
N GLY A 79 17.44 -4.95 2.72
CA GLY A 79 18.76 -5.25 2.17
C GLY A 79 19.12 -6.73 2.32
N ALA A 80 20.22 -7.16 1.69
CA ALA A 80 20.66 -8.57 1.66
C ALA A 80 20.98 -9.16 3.06
N LYS A 81 21.18 -8.32 4.05
CA LYS A 81 21.49 -8.72 5.44
C LYS A 81 20.32 -8.47 6.40
N ASP A 82 19.25 -7.86 5.92
CA ASP A 82 18.11 -7.52 6.74
C ASP A 82 17.19 -8.73 6.90
N ARG A 83 16.41 -8.69 7.95
CA ARG A 83 15.43 -9.70 8.30
C ARG A 83 14.10 -9.01 8.59
N VAL A 84 13.03 -9.49 7.99
CA VAL A 84 11.71 -8.89 8.12
C VAL A 84 10.92 -9.62 9.20
N LEU A 85 10.44 -8.92 10.21
CA LEU A 85 9.46 -9.47 11.15
C LEU A 85 8.04 -9.19 10.64
N VAL A 86 7.25 -10.23 10.46
CA VAL A 86 5.84 -10.14 10.08
C VAL A 86 4.96 -10.44 11.29
N LEU A 87 4.16 -9.47 11.72
CA LEU A 87 3.12 -9.67 12.74
C LEU A 87 1.90 -10.27 12.06
N VAL A 88 1.65 -11.56 12.29
CA VAL A 88 0.63 -12.33 11.57
C VAL A 88 -0.66 -12.38 12.38
N ASN A 89 -1.64 -11.57 11.97
CA ASN A 89 -2.96 -11.49 12.60
C ASN A 89 -4.13 -11.61 11.59
N GLY A 90 -3.89 -12.12 10.39
CA GLY A 90 -4.95 -12.29 9.39
C GLY A 90 -4.43 -12.55 7.98
N ALA A 91 -5.37 -12.59 7.03
CA ALA A 91 -5.10 -12.99 5.64
C ALA A 91 -4.08 -12.10 4.91
N TYR A 92 -4.01 -10.81 5.25
CA TYR A 92 -3.07 -9.90 4.61
C TYR A 92 -1.63 -10.13 5.07
N SER A 93 -1.41 -10.32 6.36
CA SER A 93 -0.09 -10.65 6.91
C SER A 93 0.38 -12.05 6.51
N GLU A 94 -0.52 -13.03 6.42
CA GLU A 94 -0.22 -14.35 5.81
C GLU A 94 0.22 -14.22 4.36
N ARG A 95 -0.33 -13.27 3.61
CA ARG A 95 0.11 -12.98 2.25
C ARG A 95 1.50 -12.37 2.21
N MET A 96 1.84 -11.49 3.16
CA MET A 96 3.19 -10.93 3.28
C MET A 96 4.23 -12.03 3.49
N VAL A 97 3.98 -13.00 4.36
CA VAL A 97 4.85 -14.17 4.56
C VAL A 97 5.06 -14.92 3.24
N LYS A 98 3.98 -15.22 2.50
CA LYS A 98 4.08 -15.91 1.20
C LYS A 98 4.88 -15.12 0.15
N ILE A 99 4.79 -13.79 0.17
CA ILE A 99 5.58 -12.92 -0.71
C ILE A 99 7.06 -13.03 -0.35
N LEU A 100 7.40 -12.91 0.92
CA LEU A 100 8.78 -13.03 1.40
C LEU A 100 9.37 -14.41 1.09
N ASP A 101 8.62 -15.49 1.32
CA ASP A 101 8.99 -16.86 0.91
C ASP A 101 9.30 -16.93 -0.59
N ARG A 102 8.41 -16.39 -1.41
CA ARG A 102 8.53 -16.44 -2.88
C ARG A 102 9.78 -15.70 -3.37
N HIS A 103 10.13 -14.60 -2.74
CA HIS A 103 11.30 -13.79 -3.07
C HIS A 103 12.59 -14.28 -2.37
N GLY A 104 12.49 -15.26 -1.47
CA GLY A 104 13.64 -15.77 -0.70
C GLY A 104 14.22 -14.73 0.28
N ILE A 105 13.38 -13.82 0.77
CA ILE A 105 13.78 -12.78 1.72
C ILE A 105 13.71 -13.35 3.14
N ALA A 106 14.81 -13.18 3.88
CA ALA A 106 14.90 -13.64 5.26
C ALA A 106 13.83 -12.96 6.12
N HIS A 107 13.01 -13.76 6.80
CA HIS A 107 11.95 -13.22 7.64
C HIS A 107 11.62 -14.13 8.81
N ASP A 108 10.98 -13.54 9.81
CA ASP A 108 10.36 -14.22 10.94
C ASP A 108 8.88 -13.88 11.00
N ARG A 109 8.10 -14.74 11.63
CA ARG A 109 6.69 -14.50 11.86
C ARG A 109 6.38 -14.55 13.36
N LEU A 110 5.57 -13.62 13.82
CA LEU A 110 5.01 -13.60 15.16
C LEU A 110 3.48 -13.64 15.05
N ASP A 111 2.91 -14.78 15.48
CA ASP A 111 1.48 -15.04 15.30
C ASP A 111 0.62 -14.43 16.41
N PHE A 112 -0.50 -13.84 16.01
CA PHE A 112 -1.56 -13.30 16.86
C PHE A 112 -2.91 -13.85 16.37
N ALA A 113 -3.92 -13.89 17.22
CA ALA A 113 -5.27 -14.23 16.81
C ALA A 113 -5.82 -13.15 15.83
N TRP A 114 -6.77 -13.52 14.97
CA TRP A 114 -7.29 -12.61 13.94
C TRP A 114 -8.06 -11.41 14.51
N ASP A 115 -8.55 -11.53 15.73
CA ASP A 115 -9.24 -10.49 16.49
C ASP A 115 -8.37 -9.86 17.59
N GLU A 116 -7.07 -10.21 17.61
CA GLU A 116 -6.09 -9.71 18.57
C GLU A 116 -5.32 -8.52 17.99
N ILE A 117 -5.21 -7.45 18.76
CA ILE A 117 -4.28 -6.37 18.45
C ILE A 117 -2.87 -6.83 18.86
N PRO A 118 -1.89 -6.77 17.95
CA PRO A 118 -0.51 -7.15 18.29
C PRO A 118 0.00 -6.42 19.55
N ASP A 119 0.45 -7.20 20.53
CA ASP A 119 0.99 -6.68 21.78
C ASP A 119 2.44 -6.21 21.62
N ALA A 120 2.69 -4.93 21.89
CA ALA A 120 4.01 -4.33 21.77
C ALA A 120 5.06 -5.04 22.65
N ALA A 121 4.70 -5.47 23.86
CA ALA A 121 5.64 -6.16 24.75
C ALA A 121 6.09 -7.52 24.18
N ARG A 122 5.19 -8.25 23.51
CA ARG A 122 5.55 -9.50 22.81
C ARG A 122 6.47 -9.23 21.62
N VAL A 123 6.24 -8.13 20.89
CA VAL A 123 7.10 -7.73 19.76
C VAL A 123 8.49 -7.35 20.26
N GLU A 124 8.58 -6.53 21.30
CA GLU A 124 9.85 -6.14 21.92
C GLU A 124 10.63 -7.34 22.45
N ALA A 125 9.96 -8.28 23.13
CA ALA A 125 10.58 -9.50 23.62
C ALA A 125 11.15 -10.34 22.47
N PHE A 126 10.39 -10.49 21.38
CA PHE A 126 10.85 -11.22 20.18
C PHE A 126 12.07 -10.58 19.52
N LEU A 127 12.11 -9.24 19.46
CA LEU A 127 13.23 -8.50 18.86
C LEU A 127 14.49 -8.49 19.74
N ALA A 128 14.38 -8.86 21.01
CA ALA A 128 15.51 -8.94 21.96
C ALA A 128 16.23 -10.30 21.93
N GLU A 129 15.64 -11.31 21.26
CA GLU A 129 16.24 -12.65 21.07
C GLU A 129 17.20 -12.67 19.87
#